data_e1102004f6a760dcb2095865bfb59edb
#
_entry.id   e1102004f6a760dcb2095865bfb59edb
#
_cell.length_a   1.000
_cell.length_b   1.000
_cell.length_c   1.000
_cell.angle_alpha   90.00
_cell.angle_beta   90.00
_cell.angle_gamma   90.00
#
_symmetry.space_group_name_H-M   'P 1'
#
loop_
_entity.id
_entity.type
_entity.pdbx_description
1 polymer ?
#
loop_
_entity_poly.entity_id
_entity_poly.type
_entity_poly.pdbx_seq_one_letter_code
_entity_poly.pdbx_strand_id
1 'polypeptide(L)'
;MATAAAARAAGPKEFNFLWEGRDKGGKVIRGELRSVSEAAVNATLRRQGIIVQKVKKQKYGSGGKVRDKDIALFTRQLATMMKAGVPLLQCFDIVSKGASNAAVSRLLLEIKTEVETGSSLAQAFRKYPLYFDALFCNLVQAGEQAGILETLLDRLASYKEKILAIKSKIKSALFYPIAIVVVAFIITAVIMIFVIPAFKEVFTNFGADLPAPTLFVMAVSDWFVAYWYIIFPVVIGAVIGFLEAWKRSLPVQIFMDRLLLKLPVFGDLVLKSTIARWTRTMATMFAAGVPLVEALDSVGGASGNYVYLMATKQIQKEVSTGTSLTLAMQNSGVFPNMVLQMCSIGEETGALDSMLSKVADFYEAEVDDAVEALSSLMEPMIMVVLGTLIGGMVIAMYLPIFKIGQAV
;
A
#
# COMPACT_ATOMS: atom_id res chain seq x y z
N MET A 1 9.71 -34.05 26.89
CA MET A 1 8.29 -34.27 27.29
C MET A 1 7.67 -32.91 27.58
N ALA A 2 7.00 -32.27 26.61
CA ALA A 2 6.02 -31.19 26.80
C ALA A 2 5.67 -30.58 25.41
N THR A 3 4.95 -31.34 24.59
CA THR A 3 4.36 -30.84 23.32
C THR A 3 3.01 -31.53 23.08
N ALA A 4 2.06 -31.23 23.95
CA ALA A 4 0.69 -31.71 23.74
C ALA A 4 -0.29 -30.91 24.61
N ALA A 5 -0.43 -29.61 24.36
CA ALA A 5 -1.53 -28.84 24.96
C ALA A 5 -1.71 -27.53 24.23
N ALA A 6 -2.49 -27.52 23.14
CA ALA A 6 -3.30 -26.40 22.69
C ALA A 6 -3.99 -26.69 21.34
N ALA A 7 -4.56 -27.86 21.15
CA ALA A 7 -5.66 -27.99 20.21
C ALA A 7 -6.92 -27.44 20.89
N ARG A 8 -7.06 -26.12 20.97
CA ARG A 8 -8.34 -25.48 21.28
C ARG A 8 -9.31 -25.87 20.19
N ALA A 9 -10.34 -26.63 20.56
CA ALA A 9 -11.47 -27.02 19.75
C ALA A 9 -12.05 -25.75 19.06
N ALA A 10 -11.75 -25.59 17.80
CA ALA A 10 -12.47 -24.66 16.96
C ALA A 10 -13.92 -25.16 16.93
N GLY A 11 -14.85 -24.41 17.49
CA GLY A 11 -16.27 -24.70 17.39
C GLY A 11 -16.67 -24.87 15.92
N PRO A 12 -17.76 -25.58 15.62
CA PRO A 12 -18.17 -25.86 14.26
C PRO A 12 -18.32 -24.56 13.48
N LYS A 13 -17.64 -24.45 12.31
CA LYS A 13 -17.67 -23.25 11.46
C LYS A 13 -19.11 -22.96 11.06
N GLU A 14 -19.62 -21.83 11.51
CA GLU A 14 -20.92 -21.32 11.11
C GLU A 14 -20.85 -20.61 9.76
N PHE A 15 -21.91 -20.78 8.95
CA PHE A 15 -22.04 -20.16 7.64
C PHE A 15 -23.34 -19.35 7.58
N ASN A 16 -23.35 -18.25 6.86
CA ASN A 16 -24.59 -17.54 6.58
C ASN A 16 -25.33 -18.22 5.41
N PHE A 17 -26.63 -18.38 5.59
CA PHE A 17 -27.54 -18.94 4.60
C PHE A 17 -28.61 -17.89 4.27
N LEU A 18 -28.75 -17.59 2.98
CA LEU A 18 -29.88 -16.83 2.46
C LEU A 18 -31.04 -17.80 2.26
N TRP A 19 -32.17 -17.52 2.83
CA TRP A 19 -33.35 -18.36 2.70
C TRP A 19 -34.55 -17.60 2.17
N GLU A 20 -35.37 -18.29 1.43
CA GLU A 20 -36.68 -17.83 0.94
C GLU A 20 -37.72 -18.87 1.33
N GLY A 21 -38.78 -18.42 1.95
CA GLY A 21 -39.83 -19.30 2.44
C GLY A 21 -41.20 -18.61 2.44
N ARG A 22 -42.26 -19.36 2.78
CA ARG A 22 -43.59 -18.82 2.97
C ARG A 22 -44.00 -18.93 4.44
N ASP A 23 -44.59 -17.87 4.96
CA ASP A 23 -45.23 -17.85 6.26
C ASP A 23 -46.57 -18.60 6.24
N LYS A 24 -47.14 -18.90 7.41
CA LYS A 24 -48.46 -19.57 7.56
C LYS A 24 -49.57 -18.85 6.78
N GLY A 25 -49.42 -17.54 6.49
CA GLY A 25 -50.36 -16.76 5.68
C GLY A 25 -50.10 -16.82 4.15
N GLY A 26 -49.12 -17.62 3.67
CA GLY A 26 -48.79 -17.75 2.24
C GLY A 26 -47.88 -16.63 1.69
N LYS A 27 -47.48 -15.65 2.51
CA LYS A 27 -46.64 -14.51 2.11
C LYS A 27 -45.19 -14.98 1.96
N VAL A 28 -44.54 -14.63 0.86
CA VAL A 28 -43.11 -14.91 0.64
C VAL A 28 -42.26 -14.02 1.54
N ILE A 29 -41.44 -14.63 2.38
CA ILE A 29 -40.50 -13.97 3.26
C ILE A 29 -39.09 -14.40 2.89
N ARG A 30 -38.15 -13.49 2.93
CA ARG A 30 -36.73 -13.71 2.69
C ARG A 30 -35.94 -13.24 3.90
N GLY A 31 -34.86 -13.95 4.22
CA GLY A 31 -33.99 -13.57 5.33
C GLY A 31 -32.63 -14.25 5.26
N GLU A 32 -31.82 -13.90 6.23
CA GLU A 32 -30.50 -14.50 6.44
C GLU A 32 -30.52 -15.25 7.78
N LEU A 33 -29.88 -16.40 7.84
CA LEU A 33 -29.71 -17.16 9.07
C LEU A 33 -28.30 -17.73 9.14
N ARG A 34 -27.64 -17.52 10.27
CA ARG A 34 -26.33 -18.07 10.55
C ARG A 34 -26.46 -19.46 11.18
N SER A 35 -25.83 -20.45 10.57
CA SER A 35 -25.93 -21.84 11.04
C SER A 35 -24.74 -22.68 10.55
N VAL A 36 -24.57 -23.84 11.18
CA VAL A 36 -23.50 -24.81 10.87
C VAL A 36 -23.76 -25.54 9.56
N SER A 37 -25.03 -25.74 9.19
CA SER A 37 -25.44 -26.50 8.00
C SER A 37 -26.79 -26.05 7.47
N GLU A 38 -27.06 -26.34 6.21
CA GLU A 38 -28.36 -26.11 5.55
C GLU A 38 -29.51 -26.86 6.25
N ALA A 39 -29.21 -28.05 6.74
CA ALA A 39 -30.18 -28.86 7.51
C ALA A 39 -30.60 -28.16 8.82
N ALA A 40 -29.63 -27.51 9.51
CA ALA A 40 -29.92 -26.78 10.74
C ALA A 40 -30.73 -25.50 10.47
N VAL A 41 -30.47 -24.80 9.34
CA VAL A 41 -31.30 -23.68 8.89
C VAL A 41 -32.74 -24.10 8.65
N ASN A 42 -32.94 -25.20 7.89
CA ASN A 42 -34.26 -25.74 7.60
C ASN A 42 -34.99 -26.13 8.88
N ALA A 43 -34.32 -26.75 9.85
CA ALA A 43 -34.92 -27.14 11.13
C ALA A 43 -35.36 -25.90 11.94
N THR A 44 -34.55 -24.86 11.97
CA THR A 44 -34.84 -23.60 12.70
C THR A 44 -36.03 -22.87 12.08
N LEU A 45 -36.06 -22.73 10.75
CA LEU A 45 -37.15 -22.06 10.03
C LEU A 45 -38.47 -22.81 10.13
N ARG A 46 -38.44 -24.17 10.07
CA ARG A 46 -39.61 -24.98 10.31
C ARG A 46 -40.19 -24.82 11.72
N ARG A 47 -39.33 -24.69 12.74
CA ARG A 47 -39.78 -24.40 14.12
C ARG A 47 -40.46 -23.02 14.22
N GLN A 48 -40.09 -22.08 13.39
CA GLN A 48 -40.69 -20.74 13.28
C GLN A 48 -41.97 -20.73 12.41
N GLY A 49 -42.39 -21.89 11.87
CA GLY A 49 -43.57 -22.02 11.04
C GLY A 49 -43.40 -21.55 9.60
N ILE A 50 -42.16 -21.42 9.13
CA ILE A 50 -41.84 -20.97 7.78
C ILE A 50 -41.62 -22.22 6.90
N ILE A 51 -42.34 -22.31 5.79
CA ILE A 51 -42.13 -23.33 4.77
C ILE A 51 -41.01 -22.87 3.85
N VAL A 52 -39.82 -23.46 4.00
CA VAL A 52 -38.64 -23.11 3.26
C VAL A 52 -38.77 -23.57 1.81
N GLN A 53 -38.62 -22.63 0.86
CA GLN A 53 -38.63 -22.91 -0.58
C GLN A 53 -37.22 -23.00 -1.15
N LYS A 54 -36.30 -22.18 -0.63
CA LYS A 54 -34.93 -22.13 -1.12
C LYS A 54 -33.99 -21.74 0.01
N VAL A 55 -32.92 -22.52 0.20
CA VAL A 55 -31.79 -22.18 1.04
C VAL A 55 -30.56 -22.17 0.15
N LYS A 56 -29.84 -21.09 0.18
CA LYS A 56 -28.52 -21.00 -0.47
C LYS A 56 -27.49 -20.63 0.59
N LYS A 57 -26.50 -21.49 0.73
CA LYS A 57 -25.28 -21.08 1.45
C LYS A 57 -24.74 -19.83 0.76
N GLN A 58 -24.72 -18.73 1.49
CA GLN A 58 -24.10 -17.52 1.01
C GLN A 58 -22.61 -17.87 0.83
N LYS A 59 -22.19 -18.15 -0.41
CA LYS A 59 -20.80 -18.08 -0.74
C LYS A 59 -20.45 -16.60 -0.53
N TYR A 60 -19.89 -16.30 0.64
CA TYR A 60 -19.15 -15.05 0.72
C TYR A 60 -18.20 -15.14 -0.46
N GLY A 61 -18.47 -14.38 -1.50
CA GLY A 61 -17.52 -14.16 -2.55
C GLY A 61 -16.23 -13.83 -1.84
N SER A 62 -15.13 -14.40 -2.26
CA SER A 62 -13.81 -14.14 -1.69
C SER A 62 -13.73 -12.62 -1.50
N GLY A 63 -14.01 -12.18 -0.27
CA GLY A 63 -14.13 -10.76 0.04
C GLY A 63 -12.81 -10.16 -0.40
N GLY A 64 -12.84 -9.17 -1.29
CA GLY A 64 -11.65 -8.55 -1.82
C GLY A 64 -10.75 -8.14 -0.64
N LYS A 65 -9.46 -8.10 -0.87
CA LYS A 65 -8.50 -7.66 0.16
C LYS A 65 -8.93 -6.29 0.70
N VAL A 66 -8.98 -6.13 2.02
CA VAL A 66 -9.20 -4.82 2.66
C VAL A 66 -8.02 -3.91 2.30
N ARG A 67 -8.30 -2.73 1.76
CA ARG A 67 -7.30 -1.77 1.30
C ARG A 67 -7.22 -0.58 2.25
N ASP A 68 -6.09 0.12 2.25
CA ASP A 68 -5.90 1.35 3.03
C ASP A 68 -7.04 2.38 2.78
N LYS A 69 -7.52 2.46 1.53
CA LYS A 69 -8.63 3.35 1.15
C LYS A 69 -9.95 2.98 1.87
N ASP A 70 -10.19 1.69 2.03
CA ASP A 70 -11.40 1.20 2.69
C ASP A 70 -11.37 1.56 4.19
N ILE A 71 -10.19 1.48 4.82
CA ILE A 71 -9.99 1.89 6.23
C ILE A 71 -10.14 3.40 6.40
N ALA A 72 -9.55 4.21 5.51
CA ALA A 72 -9.70 5.66 5.60
C ALA A 72 -11.15 6.11 5.42
N LEU A 73 -11.87 5.52 4.45
CA LEU A 73 -13.29 5.79 4.25
C LEU A 73 -14.12 5.42 5.49
N PHE A 74 -13.88 4.23 6.04
CA PHE A 74 -14.49 3.80 7.30
C PHE A 74 -14.23 4.81 8.43
N THR A 75 -12.96 5.21 8.61
CA THR A 75 -12.57 6.13 9.68
C THR A 75 -13.28 7.49 9.51
N ARG A 76 -13.36 8.01 8.28
CA ARG A 76 -14.07 9.26 7.98
C ARG A 76 -15.56 9.14 8.26
N GLN A 77 -16.20 8.06 7.84
CA GLN A 77 -17.61 7.81 8.09
C GLN A 77 -17.90 7.70 9.61
N LEU A 78 -17.06 6.95 10.33
CA LEU A 78 -17.18 6.81 11.78
C LEU A 78 -17.05 8.16 12.48
N ALA A 79 -16.00 8.93 12.15
CA ALA A 79 -15.79 10.26 12.71
C ALA A 79 -16.97 11.21 12.46
N THR A 80 -17.47 11.24 11.23
CA THR A 80 -18.58 12.12 10.83
C THR A 80 -19.88 11.77 11.57
N MET A 81 -20.20 10.48 11.69
CA MET A 81 -21.40 10.04 12.39
C MET A 81 -21.31 10.28 13.91
N MET A 82 -20.14 10.01 14.51
CA MET A 82 -19.94 10.30 15.93
C MET A 82 -20.01 11.78 16.22
N LYS A 83 -19.45 12.64 15.37
CA LYS A 83 -19.57 14.10 15.47
C LYS A 83 -21.01 14.58 15.34
N ALA A 84 -21.87 13.84 14.62
CA ALA A 84 -23.31 14.07 14.54
C ALA A 84 -24.09 13.48 15.73
N GLY A 85 -23.41 12.90 16.73
CA GLY A 85 -24.02 12.34 17.94
C GLY A 85 -24.57 10.90 17.77
N VAL A 86 -24.24 10.21 16.68
CA VAL A 86 -24.67 8.82 16.49
C VAL A 86 -23.86 7.89 17.42
N PRO A 87 -24.52 7.01 18.21
CA PRO A 87 -23.81 6.09 19.08
C PRO A 87 -22.83 5.19 18.34
N LEU A 88 -21.66 4.90 18.94
CA LEU A 88 -20.55 4.15 18.35
C LEU A 88 -20.98 2.83 17.71
N LEU A 89 -21.72 1.98 18.42
CA LEU A 89 -22.17 0.68 17.93
C LEU A 89 -23.11 0.80 16.73
N GLN A 90 -23.96 1.85 16.72
CA GLN A 90 -24.84 2.14 15.59
C GLN A 90 -24.05 2.62 14.37
N CYS A 91 -22.98 3.39 14.57
CA CYS A 91 -22.06 3.75 13.49
C CYS A 91 -21.45 2.52 12.82
N PHE A 92 -20.98 1.54 13.60
CA PHE A 92 -20.47 0.27 13.07
C PHE A 92 -21.52 -0.49 12.26
N ASP A 93 -22.79 -0.52 12.72
CA ASP A 93 -23.89 -1.15 11.98
C ASP A 93 -24.15 -0.49 10.63
N ILE A 94 -24.17 0.82 10.59
CA ILE A 94 -24.42 1.59 9.37
C ILE A 94 -23.29 1.36 8.38
N VAL A 95 -22.02 1.52 8.82
CA VAL A 95 -20.86 1.41 7.93
C VAL A 95 -20.65 -0.02 7.45
N SER A 96 -20.83 -1.02 8.33
CA SER A 96 -20.67 -2.44 7.94
C SER A 96 -21.70 -2.86 6.90
N LYS A 97 -22.95 -2.41 7.01
CA LYS A 97 -24.01 -2.68 6.02
C LYS A 97 -23.82 -1.90 4.71
N GLY A 98 -23.26 -0.69 4.79
CA GLY A 98 -22.96 0.16 3.63
C GLY A 98 -21.66 -0.19 2.90
N ALA A 99 -20.82 -1.05 3.47
CA ALA A 99 -19.52 -1.39 2.89
C ALA A 99 -19.68 -2.23 1.61
N SER A 100 -19.15 -1.72 0.49
CA SER A 100 -19.15 -2.42 -0.80
C SER A 100 -18.23 -3.65 -0.82
N ASN A 101 -17.24 -3.70 0.07
CA ASN A 101 -16.31 -4.82 0.21
C ASN A 101 -16.74 -5.72 1.38
N ALA A 102 -17.13 -6.95 1.08
CA ALA A 102 -17.57 -7.91 2.07
C ALA A 102 -16.51 -8.24 3.15
N ALA A 103 -15.21 -8.13 2.84
CA ALA A 103 -14.15 -8.30 3.83
C ALA A 103 -14.12 -7.15 4.84
N VAL A 104 -14.39 -5.92 4.38
CA VAL A 104 -14.52 -4.74 5.26
C VAL A 104 -15.73 -4.87 6.15
N SER A 105 -16.89 -5.21 5.58
CA SER A 105 -18.10 -5.45 6.36
C SER A 105 -17.89 -6.46 7.49
N ARG A 106 -17.22 -7.59 7.18
CA ARG A 106 -16.90 -8.62 8.17
C ARG A 106 -15.96 -8.10 9.25
N LEU A 107 -14.87 -7.43 8.85
CA LEU A 107 -13.90 -6.83 9.79
C LEU A 107 -14.60 -5.89 10.78
N LEU A 108 -15.47 -5.02 10.27
CA LEU A 108 -16.19 -4.06 11.11
C LEU A 108 -17.22 -4.73 12.05
N LEU A 109 -17.90 -5.80 11.60
CA LEU A 109 -18.79 -6.58 12.45
C LEU A 109 -18.03 -7.35 13.55
N GLU A 110 -16.85 -7.89 13.24
CA GLU A 110 -15.99 -8.53 14.24
C GLU A 110 -15.54 -7.52 15.30
N ILE A 111 -15.08 -6.34 14.89
CA ILE A 111 -14.69 -5.26 15.82
C ILE A 111 -15.89 -4.81 16.66
N LYS A 112 -17.06 -4.62 16.05
CA LYS A 112 -18.30 -4.29 16.76
C LYS A 112 -18.60 -5.31 17.86
N THR A 113 -18.57 -6.60 17.52
CA THR A 113 -18.84 -7.69 18.48
C THR A 113 -17.86 -7.66 19.67
N GLU A 114 -16.58 -7.37 19.42
CA GLU A 114 -15.59 -7.22 20.48
C GLU A 114 -15.91 -6.05 21.43
N VAL A 115 -16.36 -4.94 20.88
CA VAL A 115 -16.77 -3.77 21.69
C VAL A 115 -18.07 -4.08 22.46
N GLU A 116 -19.04 -4.75 21.85
CA GLU A 116 -20.27 -5.19 22.52
C GLU A 116 -20.02 -6.16 23.69
N THR A 117 -18.95 -6.96 23.59
CA THR A 117 -18.54 -7.88 24.68
C THR A 117 -17.73 -7.22 25.78
N GLY A 118 -17.52 -5.88 25.72
CA GLY A 118 -16.90 -5.09 26.78
C GLY A 118 -15.42 -4.77 26.55
N SER A 119 -14.83 -5.12 25.39
CA SER A 119 -13.49 -4.66 25.04
C SER A 119 -13.50 -3.16 24.70
N SER A 120 -12.43 -2.42 25.04
CA SER A 120 -12.29 -1.05 24.55
C SER A 120 -12.12 -1.04 23.03
N LEU A 121 -12.51 0.06 22.37
CA LEU A 121 -12.40 0.19 20.91
C LEU A 121 -10.93 0.07 20.47
N ALA A 122 -10.01 0.68 21.21
CA ALA A 122 -8.58 0.55 20.97
C ALA A 122 -8.09 -0.90 21.05
N GLN A 123 -8.56 -1.67 22.04
CA GLN A 123 -8.21 -3.10 22.17
C GLN A 123 -8.79 -3.93 21.03
N ALA A 124 -10.02 -3.63 20.59
CA ALA A 124 -10.65 -4.28 19.46
C ALA A 124 -9.86 -4.06 18.16
N PHE A 125 -9.40 -2.83 17.89
CA PHE A 125 -8.55 -2.52 16.74
C PHE A 125 -7.17 -3.18 16.80
N ARG A 126 -6.54 -3.28 17.97
CA ARG A 126 -5.22 -3.94 18.15
C ARG A 126 -5.21 -5.42 17.77
N LYS A 127 -6.36 -6.09 17.74
CA LYS A 127 -6.48 -7.47 17.26
C LYS A 127 -6.22 -7.61 15.74
N TYR A 128 -6.27 -6.49 15.01
CA TYR A 128 -6.12 -6.45 13.55
C TYR A 128 -4.95 -5.55 13.10
N PRO A 129 -3.70 -5.88 13.47
CA PRO A 129 -2.53 -5.01 13.24
C PRO A 129 -2.19 -4.81 11.76
N LEU A 130 -2.73 -5.65 10.86
CA LEU A 130 -2.59 -5.50 9.41
C LEU A 130 -3.34 -4.28 8.85
N TYR A 131 -4.37 -3.80 9.55
CA TYR A 131 -5.26 -2.72 9.12
C TYR A 131 -5.14 -1.49 9.99
N PHE A 132 -4.89 -1.67 11.28
CA PHE A 132 -4.82 -0.61 12.29
C PHE A 132 -3.44 -0.61 12.93
N ASP A 133 -2.65 0.38 12.54
CA ASP A 133 -1.29 0.59 13.03
C ASP A 133 -1.28 1.11 14.49
N ALA A 134 -0.09 1.19 15.08
CA ALA A 134 0.07 1.66 16.46
C ALA A 134 -0.45 3.08 16.65
N LEU A 135 -0.23 3.97 15.66
CA LEU A 135 -0.76 5.34 15.66
C LEU A 135 -2.28 5.32 15.79
N PHE A 136 -2.96 4.53 14.95
CA PHE A 136 -4.42 4.42 14.97
C PHE A 136 -4.93 3.99 16.34
N CYS A 137 -4.36 2.91 16.87
CA CYS A 137 -4.78 2.36 18.17
C CYS A 137 -4.49 3.31 19.33
N ASN A 138 -3.36 4.00 19.33
CA ASN A 138 -2.99 4.93 20.40
C ASN A 138 -3.86 6.18 20.40
N LEU A 139 -4.19 6.75 19.22
CA LEU A 139 -5.12 7.87 19.12
C LEU A 139 -6.53 7.49 19.57
N VAL A 140 -7.02 6.33 19.18
CA VAL A 140 -8.32 5.83 19.64
C VAL A 140 -8.32 5.63 21.15
N GLN A 141 -7.26 5.06 21.72
CA GLN A 141 -7.13 4.88 23.16
C GLN A 141 -7.12 6.21 23.91
N ALA A 142 -6.37 7.19 23.44
CA ALA A 142 -6.35 8.54 24.03
C ALA A 142 -7.74 9.18 23.97
N GLY A 143 -8.47 9.02 22.86
CA GLY A 143 -9.83 9.52 22.70
C GLY A 143 -10.86 8.87 23.63
N GLU A 144 -10.74 7.54 23.83
CA GLU A 144 -11.59 6.80 24.78
C GLU A 144 -11.33 7.26 26.21
N GLN A 145 -10.06 7.40 26.61
CA GLN A 145 -9.68 7.80 27.98
C GLN A 145 -10.07 9.24 28.29
N ALA A 146 -9.94 10.15 27.33
CA ALA A 146 -10.26 11.57 27.51
C ALA A 146 -11.73 11.91 27.21
N GLY A 147 -12.54 10.97 26.70
CA GLY A 147 -13.93 11.22 26.31
C GLY A 147 -14.10 12.12 25.09
N ILE A 148 -13.06 12.26 24.25
CA ILE A 148 -13.04 13.12 23.04
C ILE A 148 -12.82 12.28 21.77
N LEU A 149 -13.39 11.07 21.75
CA LEU A 149 -13.16 10.08 20.68
C LEU A 149 -13.54 10.63 19.30
N GLU A 150 -14.64 11.39 19.18
CA GLU A 150 -15.05 11.99 17.92
C GLU A 150 -14.02 12.96 17.35
N THR A 151 -13.39 13.77 18.20
CA THR A 151 -12.36 14.74 17.77
C THR A 151 -11.11 14.02 17.29
N LEU A 152 -10.68 12.99 18.00
CA LEU A 152 -9.49 12.22 17.61
C LEU A 152 -9.72 11.33 16.39
N LEU A 153 -10.91 10.78 16.21
CA LEU A 153 -11.30 10.07 14.99
C LEU A 153 -11.33 11.01 13.76
N ASP A 154 -11.76 12.26 13.91
CA ASP A 154 -11.74 13.25 12.82
C ASP A 154 -10.29 13.60 12.40
N ARG A 155 -9.41 13.81 13.39
CA ARG A 155 -7.95 13.98 13.15
C ARG A 155 -7.34 12.76 12.46
N LEU A 156 -7.69 11.58 12.94
CA LEU A 156 -7.20 10.31 12.39
C LEU A 156 -7.70 10.07 10.96
N ALA A 157 -8.97 10.42 10.66
CA ALA A 157 -9.52 10.36 9.31
C ALA A 157 -8.77 11.31 8.38
N SER A 158 -8.56 12.56 8.79
CA SER A 158 -7.80 13.55 8.02
C SER A 158 -6.36 13.11 7.79
N TYR A 159 -5.70 12.53 8.80
CA TYR A 159 -4.37 11.93 8.66
C TYR A 159 -4.35 10.81 7.62
N LYS A 160 -5.25 9.82 7.72
CA LYS A 160 -5.32 8.70 6.78
C LYS A 160 -5.60 9.17 5.34
N GLU A 161 -6.46 10.16 5.16
CA GLU A 161 -6.75 10.75 3.85
C GLU A 161 -5.52 11.42 3.24
N LYS A 162 -4.77 12.23 4.02
CA LYS A 162 -3.55 12.88 3.55
C LYS A 162 -2.46 11.86 3.16
N ILE A 163 -2.23 10.85 3.99
CA ILE A 163 -1.28 9.77 3.67
C ILE A 163 -1.69 9.01 2.41
N LEU A 164 -2.98 8.74 2.23
CA LEU A 164 -3.49 8.11 1.01
C LEU A 164 -3.34 9.00 -0.22
N ALA A 165 -3.54 10.30 -0.09
CA ALA A 165 -3.35 11.25 -1.18
C ALA A 165 -1.90 11.22 -1.67
N ILE A 166 -0.92 11.30 -0.76
CA ILE A 166 0.52 11.18 -1.09
C ILE A 166 0.80 9.86 -1.82
N LYS A 167 0.38 8.72 -1.24
CA LYS A 167 0.57 7.40 -1.86
C LYS A 167 -0.06 7.32 -3.25
N SER A 168 -1.27 7.86 -3.43
CA SER A 168 -2.01 7.85 -4.69
C SER A 168 -1.32 8.69 -5.75
N LYS A 169 -0.83 9.89 -5.40
CA LYS A 169 -0.10 10.78 -6.31
C LYS A 169 1.17 10.11 -6.82
N ILE A 170 2.01 9.57 -5.93
CA ILE A 170 3.23 8.85 -6.31
C ILE A 170 2.90 7.66 -7.22
N LYS A 171 1.88 6.88 -6.88
CA LYS A 171 1.48 5.71 -7.68
C LYS A 171 0.98 6.11 -9.07
N SER A 172 0.20 7.18 -9.17
CA SER A 172 -0.33 7.67 -10.44
C SER A 172 0.77 8.21 -11.34
N ALA A 173 1.73 8.94 -10.79
CA ALA A 173 2.89 9.46 -11.52
C ALA A 173 3.77 8.34 -12.10
N LEU A 174 3.97 7.25 -11.35
CA LEU A 174 4.76 6.11 -11.80
C LEU A 174 4.03 5.20 -12.80
N PHE A 175 2.71 5.31 -12.92
CA PHE A 175 1.94 4.43 -13.79
C PHE A 175 2.29 4.60 -15.27
N TYR A 176 2.38 5.86 -15.74
CA TYR A 176 2.70 6.18 -17.13
C TYR A 176 4.11 5.69 -17.54
N PRO A 177 5.20 6.00 -16.80
CA PRO A 177 6.52 5.46 -17.07
C PRO A 177 6.58 3.93 -17.11
N ILE A 178 5.94 3.27 -16.15
CA ILE A 178 5.91 1.80 -16.11
C ILE A 178 5.18 1.24 -17.33
N ALA A 179 4.05 1.83 -17.71
CA ALA A 179 3.29 1.40 -18.88
C ALA A 179 4.12 1.50 -20.16
N ILE A 180 4.85 2.60 -20.36
CA ILE A 180 5.72 2.77 -21.54
C ILE A 180 6.86 1.74 -21.54
N VAL A 181 7.53 1.52 -20.40
CA VAL A 181 8.61 0.52 -20.31
C VAL A 181 8.08 -0.88 -20.66
N VAL A 182 6.88 -1.23 -20.20
CA VAL A 182 6.24 -2.52 -20.52
C VAL A 182 5.96 -2.62 -22.02
N VAL A 183 5.37 -1.59 -22.62
CA VAL A 183 5.10 -1.55 -24.08
C VAL A 183 6.39 -1.64 -24.87
N ALA A 184 7.41 -0.90 -24.48
CA ALA A 184 8.74 -0.95 -25.08
C ALA A 184 9.36 -2.34 -25.05
N PHE A 185 9.26 -3.00 -23.90
CA PHE A 185 9.74 -4.37 -23.75
C PHE A 185 9.00 -5.35 -24.67
N ILE A 186 7.67 -5.20 -24.79
CA ILE A 186 6.85 -6.01 -25.71
C ILE A 186 7.26 -5.76 -27.16
N ILE A 187 7.42 -4.51 -27.59
CA ILE A 187 7.84 -4.17 -28.97
C ILE A 187 9.22 -4.74 -29.25
N THR A 188 10.17 -4.57 -28.34
CA THR A 188 11.52 -5.13 -28.47
C THR A 188 11.49 -6.65 -28.60
N ALA A 189 10.68 -7.33 -27.78
CA ALA A 189 10.52 -8.77 -27.85
C ALA A 189 9.94 -9.23 -29.21
N VAL A 190 8.93 -8.53 -29.71
CA VAL A 190 8.36 -8.81 -31.04
C VAL A 190 9.39 -8.62 -32.16
N ILE A 191 10.17 -7.55 -32.12
CA ILE A 191 11.24 -7.31 -33.10
C ILE A 191 12.29 -8.43 -33.04
N MET A 192 12.73 -8.81 -31.85
CA MET A 192 13.73 -9.87 -31.62
C MET A 192 13.25 -11.24 -32.07
N ILE A 193 11.98 -11.57 -31.88
CA ILE A 193 11.45 -12.92 -32.16
C ILE A 193 11.02 -13.06 -33.63
N PHE A 194 10.47 -12.03 -34.25
CA PHE A 194 9.85 -12.14 -35.55
C PHE A 194 10.59 -11.37 -36.66
N VAL A 195 11.02 -10.15 -36.37
CA VAL A 195 11.54 -9.24 -37.38
C VAL A 195 13.00 -9.58 -37.72
N ILE A 196 13.86 -9.68 -36.71
CA ILE A 196 15.28 -9.94 -36.90
C ILE A 196 15.54 -11.30 -37.56
N PRO A 197 14.89 -12.44 -37.18
CA PRO A 197 15.04 -13.69 -37.85
C PRO A 197 14.64 -13.66 -39.34
N ALA A 198 13.54 -12.96 -39.70
CA ALA A 198 13.12 -12.80 -41.08
C ALA A 198 14.18 -12.06 -41.94
N PHE A 199 14.78 -10.98 -41.37
CA PHE A 199 15.89 -10.30 -42.03
C PHE A 199 17.14 -11.17 -42.15
N LYS A 200 17.44 -12.01 -41.16
CA LYS A 200 18.55 -12.95 -41.18
C LYS A 200 18.46 -13.91 -42.35
N GLU A 201 17.28 -14.49 -42.61
CA GLU A 201 17.05 -15.37 -43.77
C GLU A 201 17.32 -14.64 -45.09
N VAL A 202 16.85 -13.41 -45.22
CA VAL A 202 17.09 -12.58 -46.41
C VAL A 202 18.60 -12.36 -46.63
N PHE A 203 19.32 -11.93 -45.60
CA PHE A 203 20.76 -11.62 -45.73
C PHE A 203 21.62 -12.87 -45.98
N THR A 204 21.24 -13.99 -45.39
CA THR A 204 21.96 -15.28 -45.64
C THR A 204 21.85 -15.70 -47.10
N ASN A 205 20.68 -15.48 -47.73
CA ASN A 205 20.44 -15.80 -49.13
C ASN A 205 21.20 -14.89 -50.10
N PHE A 206 21.58 -13.68 -49.68
CA PHE A 206 22.37 -12.75 -50.49
C PHE A 206 23.89 -13.00 -50.41
N GLY A 207 24.39 -13.82 -49.48
CA GLY A 207 25.79 -14.19 -49.34
C GLY A 207 26.75 -13.04 -49.02
N ALA A 208 26.26 -11.91 -48.50
CA ALA A 208 27.06 -10.73 -48.19
C ALA A 208 27.66 -10.80 -46.79
N ASP A 209 28.88 -10.27 -46.64
CA ASP A 209 29.50 -10.07 -45.30
C ASP A 209 28.72 -9.06 -44.48
N LEU A 210 28.20 -9.52 -43.34
CA LEU A 210 27.38 -8.71 -42.46
C LEU A 210 28.24 -7.79 -41.57
N PRO A 211 27.84 -6.52 -41.38
CA PRO A 211 28.51 -5.61 -40.42
C PRO A 211 28.46 -6.11 -38.99
N ALA A 212 29.50 -5.80 -38.19
CA ALA A 212 29.59 -6.19 -36.79
C ALA A 212 28.37 -5.81 -35.92
N PRO A 213 27.76 -4.61 -36.04
CA PRO A 213 26.53 -4.28 -35.30
C PRO A 213 25.35 -5.22 -35.65
N THR A 214 25.20 -5.59 -36.93
CA THR A 214 24.15 -6.51 -37.38
C THR A 214 24.35 -7.91 -36.80
N LEU A 215 25.62 -8.42 -36.85
CA LEU A 215 25.96 -9.71 -36.25
C LEU A 215 25.66 -9.74 -34.74
N PHE A 216 25.97 -8.67 -34.03
CA PHE A 216 25.66 -8.54 -32.59
C PHE A 216 24.15 -8.62 -32.33
N VAL A 217 23.35 -7.85 -33.05
CA VAL A 217 21.89 -7.84 -32.87
C VAL A 217 21.29 -9.21 -33.25
N MET A 218 21.77 -9.84 -34.29
CA MET A 218 21.36 -11.20 -34.71
C MET A 218 21.72 -12.25 -33.64
N ALA A 219 22.92 -12.21 -33.07
CA ALA A 219 23.33 -13.13 -32.02
C ALA A 219 22.45 -12.97 -30.75
N VAL A 220 22.13 -11.73 -30.37
CA VAL A 220 21.22 -11.45 -29.26
C VAL A 220 19.79 -11.96 -29.57
N SER A 221 19.32 -11.78 -30.81
CA SER A 221 18.02 -12.29 -31.26
C SER A 221 17.98 -13.83 -31.23
N ASP A 222 19.00 -14.50 -31.74
CA ASP A 222 19.08 -15.97 -31.73
C ASP A 222 19.05 -16.53 -30.31
N TRP A 223 19.79 -15.88 -29.39
CA TRP A 223 19.74 -16.22 -27.96
C TRP A 223 18.37 -15.99 -27.37
N PHE A 224 17.72 -14.88 -27.70
CA PHE A 224 16.39 -14.54 -27.22
C PHE A 224 15.32 -15.51 -27.73
N VAL A 225 15.38 -15.88 -29.03
CA VAL A 225 14.49 -16.89 -29.66
C VAL A 225 14.70 -18.28 -29.08
N ALA A 226 15.95 -18.65 -28.77
CA ALA A 226 16.25 -19.96 -28.18
C ALA A 226 15.75 -20.09 -26.73
N TYR A 227 15.75 -18.99 -25.96
CA TYR A 227 15.52 -19.02 -24.49
C TYR A 227 14.35 -18.19 -24.01
N TRP A 228 13.52 -17.60 -24.87
CA TRP A 228 12.41 -16.73 -24.43
C TRP A 228 11.48 -17.41 -23.42
N TYR A 229 11.21 -18.70 -23.58
CA TYR A 229 10.36 -19.49 -22.68
C TYR A 229 10.98 -19.71 -21.28
N ILE A 230 12.28 -19.49 -21.13
CA ILE A 230 13.00 -19.49 -19.86
C ILE A 230 13.13 -18.05 -19.34
N ILE A 231 13.46 -17.10 -20.21
CA ILE A 231 13.70 -15.70 -19.86
C ILE A 231 12.46 -15.09 -19.18
N PHE A 232 11.29 -15.24 -19.79
CA PHE A 232 10.06 -14.66 -19.24
C PHE A 232 9.71 -15.21 -17.85
N PRO A 233 9.62 -16.53 -17.61
CA PRO A 233 9.36 -17.05 -16.27
C PRO A 233 10.44 -16.68 -15.26
N VAL A 234 11.72 -16.64 -15.66
CA VAL A 234 12.83 -16.26 -14.78
C VAL A 234 12.73 -14.78 -14.40
N VAL A 235 12.47 -13.87 -15.34
CA VAL A 235 12.29 -12.44 -15.06
C VAL A 235 11.07 -12.21 -14.16
N ILE A 236 9.93 -12.83 -14.48
CA ILE A 236 8.73 -12.73 -13.66
C ILE A 236 8.98 -13.31 -12.26
N GLY A 237 9.60 -14.48 -12.17
CA GLY A 237 9.97 -15.12 -10.92
C GLY A 237 10.96 -14.28 -10.09
N ALA A 238 11.95 -13.67 -10.72
CA ALA A 238 12.91 -12.79 -10.10
C ALA A 238 12.23 -11.51 -9.54
N VAL A 239 11.33 -10.90 -10.32
CA VAL A 239 10.57 -9.73 -9.87
C VAL A 239 9.67 -10.09 -8.68
N ILE A 240 8.92 -11.19 -8.76
CA ILE A 240 8.05 -11.65 -7.66
C ILE A 240 8.91 -12.00 -6.42
N GLY A 241 9.99 -12.75 -6.62
CA GLY A 241 10.92 -13.13 -5.55
C GLY A 241 11.57 -11.92 -4.88
N PHE A 242 11.98 -10.92 -5.68
CA PHE A 242 12.53 -9.67 -5.16
C PHE A 242 11.48 -8.88 -4.34
N LEU A 243 10.26 -8.73 -4.84
CA LEU A 243 9.18 -8.04 -4.14
C LEU A 243 8.79 -8.75 -2.83
N GLU A 244 8.81 -10.09 -2.83
CA GLU A 244 8.52 -10.87 -1.63
C GLU A 244 9.68 -10.79 -0.63
N ALA A 245 10.94 -10.86 -1.10
CA ALA A 245 12.13 -10.68 -0.29
C ALA A 245 12.16 -9.26 0.34
N TRP A 246 11.81 -8.24 -0.44
CA TRP A 246 11.71 -6.87 0.08
C TRP A 246 10.66 -6.73 1.18
N LYS A 247 9.53 -7.43 1.05
CA LYS A 247 8.46 -7.39 2.08
C LYS A 247 8.80 -8.18 3.35
N ARG A 248 9.55 -9.28 3.23
CA ARG A 248 9.78 -10.22 4.34
C ARG A 248 11.15 -10.13 4.98
N SER A 249 12.15 -9.71 4.22
CA SER A 249 13.55 -9.72 4.68
C SER A 249 13.98 -8.34 5.16
N LEU A 250 14.20 -8.22 6.47
CA LEU A 250 14.68 -6.98 7.10
C LEU A 250 15.99 -6.44 6.49
N PRO A 251 17.03 -7.28 6.19
CA PRO A 251 18.25 -6.79 5.56
C PRO A 251 18.02 -6.19 4.18
N VAL A 252 17.11 -6.79 3.38
CA VAL A 252 16.74 -6.28 2.05
C VAL A 252 16.01 -4.94 2.18
N GLN A 253 15.10 -4.79 3.14
CA GLN A 253 14.43 -3.52 3.41
C GLN A 253 15.43 -2.43 3.77
N ILE A 254 16.34 -2.70 4.69
CA ILE A 254 17.38 -1.74 5.12
C ILE A 254 18.24 -1.30 3.93
N PHE A 255 18.68 -2.25 3.12
CA PHE A 255 19.51 -1.97 1.95
C PHE A 255 18.74 -1.10 0.93
N MET A 256 17.50 -1.49 0.61
CA MET A 256 16.67 -0.77 -0.35
C MET A 256 16.29 0.63 0.14
N ASP A 257 15.93 0.80 1.40
CA ASP A 257 15.58 2.09 1.96
C ASP A 257 16.78 3.06 1.95
N ARG A 258 17.99 2.56 2.23
CA ARG A 258 19.23 3.35 2.11
C ARG A 258 19.57 3.68 0.66
N LEU A 259 19.40 2.72 -0.24
CA LEU A 259 19.67 2.89 -1.65
C LEU A 259 18.71 3.92 -2.27
N LEU A 260 17.42 3.80 -1.99
CA LEU A 260 16.39 4.71 -2.50
C LEU A 260 16.64 6.17 -2.11
N LEU A 261 17.11 6.43 -0.89
CA LEU A 261 17.47 7.79 -0.45
C LEU A 261 18.69 8.38 -1.19
N LYS A 262 19.56 7.51 -1.77
CA LYS A 262 20.77 7.94 -2.49
C LYS A 262 20.58 8.06 -4.00
N LEU A 263 19.47 7.52 -4.54
CA LEU A 263 19.23 7.57 -5.98
C LEU A 263 18.94 9.00 -6.44
N PRO A 264 19.59 9.47 -7.53
CA PRO A 264 19.25 10.76 -8.10
C PRO A 264 17.76 10.79 -8.50
N VAL A 265 17.09 11.92 -8.33
CA VAL A 265 15.68 12.18 -8.62
C VAL A 265 14.72 11.45 -7.68
N PHE A 266 14.83 10.14 -7.51
CA PHE A 266 13.98 9.35 -6.61
C PHE A 266 14.28 9.59 -5.13
N GLY A 267 15.56 9.85 -4.79
CA GLY A 267 15.97 10.06 -3.40
C GLY A 267 15.32 11.30 -2.78
N ASP A 268 15.21 12.38 -3.55
CA ASP A 268 14.55 13.61 -3.10
C ASP A 268 13.06 13.37 -2.81
N LEU A 269 12.35 12.66 -3.71
CA LEU A 269 10.95 12.28 -3.50
C LEU A 269 10.77 11.40 -2.27
N VAL A 270 11.63 10.39 -2.07
CA VAL A 270 11.58 9.50 -0.90
C VAL A 270 11.86 10.27 0.38
N LEU A 271 12.86 11.16 0.37
CA LEU A 271 13.21 12.04 1.50
C LEU A 271 12.00 12.90 1.90
N LYS A 272 11.49 13.70 0.95
CA LYS A 272 10.36 14.62 1.16
C LYS A 272 9.10 13.87 1.65
N SER A 273 8.77 12.75 1.03
CA SER A 273 7.60 11.95 1.43
C SER A 273 7.77 11.30 2.82
N THR A 274 8.99 10.95 3.20
CA THR A 274 9.28 10.38 4.53
C THR A 274 9.17 11.46 5.61
N ILE A 275 9.72 12.66 5.35
CA ILE A 275 9.63 13.79 6.27
C ILE A 275 8.16 14.25 6.41
N ALA A 276 7.43 14.39 5.30
CA ALA A 276 6.01 14.74 5.33
C ALA A 276 5.20 13.78 6.22
N ARG A 277 5.42 12.47 6.07
CA ARG A 277 4.75 11.46 6.90
C ARG A 277 5.19 11.53 8.35
N TRP A 278 6.48 11.67 8.62
CA TRP A 278 7.02 11.76 9.96
C TRP A 278 6.46 12.98 10.70
N THR A 279 6.53 14.16 10.09
CA THR A 279 6.07 15.41 10.70
C THR A 279 4.55 15.47 10.84
N ARG A 280 3.78 14.96 9.85
CA ARG A 280 2.32 14.85 9.93
C ARG A 280 1.89 13.92 11.06
N THR A 281 2.55 12.78 11.20
CA THR A 281 2.27 11.83 12.28
C THR A 281 2.55 12.47 13.63
N MET A 282 3.71 13.12 13.77
CA MET A 282 4.11 13.78 15.02
C MET A 282 3.13 14.90 15.39
N ALA A 283 2.81 15.78 14.44
CA ALA A 283 1.82 16.86 14.64
C ALA A 283 0.47 16.31 15.09
N THR A 284 0.01 15.22 14.49
CA THR A 284 -1.27 14.59 14.84
C THR A 284 -1.26 14.03 16.26
N MET A 285 -0.15 13.39 16.67
CA MET A 285 0.02 12.83 18.02
C MET A 285 0.07 13.94 19.08
N PHE A 286 0.84 15.00 18.84
CA PHE A 286 0.90 16.15 19.76
C PHE A 286 -0.44 16.87 19.88
N ALA A 287 -1.09 17.11 18.75
CA ALA A 287 -2.43 17.72 18.76
C ALA A 287 -3.47 16.87 19.52
N ALA A 288 -3.23 15.56 19.64
CA ALA A 288 -4.05 14.64 20.42
C ALA A 288 -3.64 14.58 21.91
N GLY A 289 -2.60 15.32 22.33
CA GLY A 289 -2.11 15.32 23.71
C GLY A 289 -1.30 14.07 24.09
N VAL A 290 -0.82 13.31 23.12
CA VAL A 290 0.00 12.12 23.40
C VAL A 290 1.39 12.55 23.87
N PRO A 291 1.93 11.97 24.97
CA PRO A 291 3.25 12.28 25.46
C PRO A 291 4.35 12.06 24.39
N LEU A 292 5.36 12.92 24.37
CA LEU A 292 6.42 12.96 23.36
C LEU A 292 7.09 11.59 23.12
N VAL A 293 7.47 10.90 24.20
CA VAL A 293 8.16 9.60 24.11
C VAL A 293 7.28 8.51 23.48
N GLU A 294 5.98 8.51 23.81
CA GLU A 294 5.01 7.57 23.21
C GLU A 294 4.71 7.92 21.75
N ALA A 295 4.63 9.22 21.44
CA ALA A 295 4.44 9.69 20.07
C ALA A 295 5.60 9.23 19.16
N LEU A 296 6.85 9.35 19.61
CA LEU A 296 8.04 8.93 18.86
C LEU A 296 8.03 7.44 18.50
N ASP A 297 7.50 6.57 19.36
CA ASP A 297 7.39 5.13 19.05
C ASP A 297 6.47 4.89 17.84
N SER A 298 5.33 5.56 17.80
CA SER A 298 4.37 5.46 16.68
C SER A 298 4.89 6.10 15.40
N VAL A 299 5.56 7.26 15.51
CA VAL A 299 6.06 8.07 14.39
C VAL A 299 7.16 7.36 13.63
N GLY A 300 8.07 6.67 14.35
CA GLY A 300 9.14 5.90 13.73
C GLY A 300 8.60 4.86 12.74
N GLY A 301 7.60 4.08 13.15
CA GLY A 301 6.94 3.10 12.29
C GLY A 301 6.17 3.71 11.12
N ALA A 302 5.52 4.85 11.34
CA ALA A 302 4.71 5.54 10.32
C ALA A 302 5.56 6.22 9.23
N SER A 303 6.83 6.54 9.50
CA SER A 303 7.74 7.18 8.55
C SER A 303 7.91 6.37 7.24
N GLY A 304 7.83 5.04 7.34
CA GLY A 304 7.91 4.12 6.21
C GLY A 304 9.28 4.03 5.57
N ASN A 305 10.33 4.41 6.29
CA ASN A 305 11.73 4.25 5.91
C ASN A 305 12.55 3.82 7.11
N TYR A 306 13.38 2.78 6.95
CA TYR A 306 14.15 2.20 8.05
C TYR A 306 15.19 3.16 8.65
N VAL A 307 15.77 4.05 7.83
CA VAL A 307 16.75 5.03 8.32
C VAL A 307 16.08 5.98 9.31
N TYR A 308 14.89 6.48 8.97
CA TYR A 308 14.10 7.35 9.84
C TYR A 308 13.51 6.62 11.03
N LEU A 309 13.15 5.34 10.88
CA LEU A 309 12.73 4.49 12.02
C LEU A 309 13.85 4.40 13.07
N MET A 310 15.08 4.12 12.64
CA MET A 310 16.21 4.00 13.57
C MET A 310 16.62 5.34 14.17
N ALA A 311 16.61 6.40 13.37
CA ALA A 311 16.83 7.76 13.86
C ALA A 311 15.79 8.15 14.91
N THR A 312 14.51 7.86 14.67
CA THR A 312 13.44 8.16 15.63
C THR A 312 13.59 7.36 16.93
N LYS A 313 14.03 6.10 16.87
CA LYS A 313 14.33 5.31 18.07
C LYS A 313 15.51 5.89 18.88
N GLN A 314 16.53 6.40 18.19
CA GLN A 314 17.63 7.10 18.85
C GLN A 314 17.12 8.39 19.51
N ILE A 315 16.35 9.20 18.80
CA ILE A 315 15.72 10.42 19.32
C ILE A 315 14.87 10.09 20.56
N GLN A 316 14.04 9.05 20.50
CA GLN A 316 13.21 8.61 21.61
C GLN A 316 14.05 8.30 22.85
N LYS A 317 15.18 7.60 22.67
CA LYS A 317 16.10 7.27 23.77
C LYS A 317 16.71 8.52 24.38
N GLU A 318 17.20 9.47 23.55
CA GLU A 318 17.81 10.71 24.01
C GLU A 318 16.79 11.60 24.74
N VAL A 319 15.58 11.74 24.19
CA VAL A 319 14.49 12.49 24.81
C VAL A 319 14.05 11.87 26.13
N SER A 320 13.99 10.52 26.24
CA SER A 320 13.65 9.84 27.50
C SER A 320 14.69 10.07 28.61
N THR A 321 15.91 10.46 28.27
CA THR A 321 16.96 10.84 29.21
C THR A 321 17.05 12.35 29.48
N GLY A 322 16.12 13.14 28.94
CA GLY A 322 15.99 14.58 29.20
C GLY A 322 16.62 15.50 28.16
N THR A 323 17.10 14.96 27.04
CA THR A 323 17.56 15.78 25.91
C THR A 323 16.36 16.42 25.23
N SER A 324 16.49 17.68 24.76
CA SER A 324 15.43 18.34 23.99
C SER A 324 15.19 17.61 22.65
N LEU A 325 13.96 17.67 22.14
CA LEU A 325 13.61 17.03 20.86
C LEU A 325 14.47 17.57 19.72
N THR A 326 14.64 18.88 19.65
CA THR A 326 15.44 19.53 18.60
C THR A 326 16.90 19.07 18.62
N LEU A 327 17.53 18.99 19.79
CA LEU A 327 18.92 18.54 19.90
C LEU A 327 19.06 17.05 19.54
N ALA A 328 18.14 16.21 19.99
CA ALA A 328 18.11 14.79 19.64
C ALA A 328 17.91 14.57 18.13
N MET A 329 17.03 15.38 17.49
CA MET A 329 16.86 15.35 16.03
C MET A 329 18.11 15.82 15.29
N GLN A 330 18.79 16.87 15.77
CA GLN A 330 20.05 17.35 15.22
C GLN A 330 21.14 16.27 15.30
N ASN A 331 21.27 15.59 16.43
CA ASN A 331 22.23 14.51 16.64
C ASN A 331 21.99 13.33 15.67
N SER A 332 20.75 13.08 15.29
CA SER A 332 20.41 12.01 14.33
C SER A 332 20.91 12.26 12.91
N GLY A 333 21.13 13.52 12.53
CA GLY A 333 21.70 13.94 11.25
C GLY A 333 20.85 13.66 10.01
N VAL A 334 19.58 13.23 10.16
CA VAL A 334 18.73 12.87 9.02
C VAL A 334 17.67 13.91 8.68
N PHE A 335 17.47 14.91 9.54
CA PHE A 335 16.45 15.93 9.35
C PHE A 335 17.04 17.21 8.72
N PRO A 336 16.36 17.81 7.73
CA PRO A 336 16.73 19.10 7.16
C PRO A 336 16.64 20.24 8.18
N ASN A 337 17.43 21.27 7.97
CA ASN A 337 17.52 22.43 8.87
C ASN A 337 16.15 23.10 9.15
N MET A 338 15.30 23.21 8.15
CA MET A 338 13.95 23.77 8.31
C MET A 338 13.12 23.00 9.35
N VAL A 339 13.20 21.68 9.34
CA VAL A 339 12.49 20.83 10.32
C VAL A 339 13.01 21.11 11.73
N LEU A 340 14.35 21.17 11.89
CA LEU A 340 15.02 21.45 13.15
C LEU A 340 14.66 22.83 13.70
N GLN A 341 14.67 23.87 12.86
CA GLN A 341 14.29 25.23 13.25
C GLN A 341 12.82 25.32 13.71
N MET A 342 11.90 24.70 12.96
CA MET A 342 10.48 24.70 13.33
C MET A 342 10.22 23.91 14.60
N CYS A 343 10.96 22.80 14.82
CA CYS A 343 10.94 22.09 16.09
C CYS A 343 11.43 22.93 17.25
N SER A 344 12.55 23.64 17.10
CA SER A 344 13.11 24.54 18.13
C SER A 344 12.09 25.61 18.54
N ILE A 345 11.51 26.31 17.56
CA ILE A 345 10.48 27.31 17.80
C ILE A 345 9.27 26.67 18.53
N GLY A 346 8.87 25.48 18.08
CA GLY A 346 7.74 24.76 18.69
C GLY A 346 8.01 24.31 20.14
N GLU A 347 9.26 23.90 20.46
CA GLU A 347 9.67 23.56 21.83
C GLU A 347 9.69 24.80 22.73
N GLU A 348 10.27 25.91 22.25
CA GLU A 348 10.38 27.17 23.01
C GLU A 348 9.02 27.83 23.26
N THR A 349 8.10 27.73 22.30
CA THR A 349 6.76 28.36 22.39
C THR A 349 5.68 27.44 22.95
N GLY A 350 5.96 26.15 23.11
CA GLY A 350 4.98 25.13 23.47
C GLY A 350 3.96 24.80 22.37
N ALA A 351 4.24 25.18 21.10
CA ALA A 351 3.35 25.04 19.95
C ALA A 351 3.89 24.03 18.92
N LEU A 352 4.46 22.92 19.39
CA LEU A 352 5.06 21.87 18.54
C LEU A 352 4.09 21.30 17.51
N ASP A 353 2.83 21.08 17.90
CA ASP A 353 1.77 20.57 17.03
C ASP A 353 1.53 21.49 15.82
N SER A 354 1.43 22.78 16.07
CA SER A 354 1.22 23.81 15.04
C SER A 354 2.45 23.94 14.12
N MET A 355 3.66 23.99 14.68
CA MET A 355 4.89 24.12 13.91
C MET A 355 5.13 22.88 13.04
N LEU A 356 5.01 21.68 13.59
CA LEU A 356 5.13 20.44 12.86
C LEU A 356 4.04 20.25 11.79
N SER A 357 2.81 20.74 12.04
CA SER A 357 1.76 20.73 11.02
C SER A 357 2.12 21.58 9.82
N LYS A 358 2.69 22.78 10.04
CA LYS A 358 3.17 23.65 8.94
C LYS A 358 4.32 23.01 8.16
N VAL A 359 5.25 22.36 8.86
CA VAL A 359 6.33 21.60 8.21
C VAL A 359 5.74 20.47 7.36
N ALA A 360 4.76 19.76 7.88
CA ALA A 360 4.09 18.69 7.15
C ALA A 360 3.38 19.22 5.89
N ASP A 361 2.62 20.33 6.00
CA ASP A 361 1.96 20.95 4.85
C ASP A 361 2.99 21.40 3.77
N PHE A 362 4.12 21.96 4.20
CA PHE A 362 5.20 22.32 3.28
C PHE A 362 5.78 21.09 2.55
N TYR A 363 6.13 20.04 3.30
CA TYR A 363 6.70 18.84 2.67
C TYR A 363 5.68 18.05 1.86
N GLU A 364 4.39 18.12 2.19
CA GLU A 364 3.31 17.58 1.35
C GLU A 364 3.28 18.30 -0.01
N ALA A 365 3.41 19.63 -0.06
CA ALA A 365 3.53 20.40 -1.29
C ALA A 365 4.83 20.07 -2.05
N GLU A 366 5.96 19.98 -1.36
CA GLU A 366 7.24 19.58 -1.94
C GLU A 366 7.22 18.17 -2.57
N VAL A 367 6.42 17.26 -2.01
CA VAL A 367 6.18 15.94 -2.62
C VAL A 367 5.38 16.09 -3.90
N ASP A 368 4.39 16.98 -3.95
CA ASP A 368 3.61 17.23 -5.16
C ASP A 368 4.50 17.75 -6.28
N ASP A 369 5.34 18.73 -5.98
CA ASP A 369 6.30 19.32 -6.93
C ASP A 369 7.34 18.28 -7.40
N ALA A 370 7.85 17.46 -6.47
CA ALA A 370 8.80 16.39 -6.81
C ALA A 370 8.18 15.30 -7.70
N VAL A 371 6.90 14.97 -7.50
CA VAL A 371 6.15 14.04 -8.35
C VAL A 371 5.94 14.60 -9.75
N GLU A 372 5.61 15.89 -9.87
CA GLU A 372 5.47 16.57 -11.16
C GLU A 372 6.80 16.66 -11.90
N ALA A 373 7.87 17.06 -11.22
CA ALA A 373 9.22 17.08 -11.76
C ALA A 373 9.70 15.70 -12.22
N LEU A 374 9.43 14.65 -11.42
CA LEU A 374 9.74 13.27 -11.80
C LEU A 374 9.01 12.89 -13.09
N SER A 375 7.71 13.20 -13.19
CA SER A 375 6.91 12.87 -14.37
C SER A 375 7.43 13.56 -15.62
N SER A 376 7.80 14.83 -15.54
CA SER A 376 8.32 15.61 -16.67
C SER A 376 9.73 15.15 -17.10
N LEU A 377 10.59 14.74 -16.17
CA LEU A 377 11.92 14.22 -16.47
C LEU A 377 11.90 12.79 -17.06
N MET A 378 10.92 11.98 -16.68
CA MET A 378 10.82 10.61 -17.16
C MET A 378 10.54 10.54 -18.67
N GLU A 379 9.79 11.48 -19.25
CA GLU A 379 9.47 11.49 -20.66
C GLU A 379 10.70 11.60 -21.57
N PRO A 380 11.60 12.62 -21.42
CA PRO A 380 12.84 12.67 -22.19
C PRO A 380 13.75 11.45 -21.97
N MET A 381 13.86 10.97 -20.73
CA MET A 381 14.68 9.79 -20.43
C MET A 381 14.18 8.54 -21.19
N ILE A 382 12.86 8.32 -21.18
CA ILE A 382 12.23 7.22 -21.89
C ILE A 382 12.46 7.37 -23.39
N MET A 383 12.29 8.56 -23.95
CA MET A 383 12.54 8.80 -25.41
C MET A 383 13.99 8.52 -25.78
N VAL A 384 14.96 8.92 -24.97
CA VAL A 384 16.39 8.62 -25.22
C VAL A 384 16.64 7.11 -25.18
N VAL A 385 16.14 6.42 -24.15
CA VAL A 385 16.34 4.97 -24.03
C VAL A 385 15.69 4.21 -25.20
N LEU A 386 14.42 4.53 -25.52
CA LEU A 386 13.70 3.88 -26.62
C LEU A 386 14.29 4.23 -27.98
N GLY A 387 14.61 5.51 -28.20
CA GLY A 387 15.24 5.96 -29.43
C GLY A 387 16.57 5.28 -29.69
N THR A 388 17.39 5.15 -28.66
CA THR A 388 18.68 4.45 -28.75
C THR A 388 18.50 2.92 -28.98
N LEU A 389 17.58 2.30 -28.27
CA LEU A 389 17.36 0.86 -28.37
C LEU A 389 16.71 0.48 -29.71
N ILE A 390 15.58 1.09 -30.06
CA ILE A 390 14.86 0.79 -31.31
C ILE A 390 15.62 1.34 -32.52
N GLY A 391 16.11 2.57 -32.42
CA GLY A 391 16.91 3.18 -33.49
C GLY A 391 18.20 2.41 -33.75
N GLY A 392 18.89 1.95 -32.70
CA GLY A 392 20.06 1.09 -32.84
C GLY A 392 19.77 -0.25 -33.54
N MET A 393 18.64 -0.88 -33.18
CA MET A 393 18.20 -2.10 -33.87
C MET A 393 17.87 -1.84 -35.35
N VAL A 394 17.15 -0.78 -35.65
CA VAL A 394 16.81 -0.41 -37.04
C VAL A 394 18.07 -0.12 -37.84
N ILE A 395 18.99 0.69 -37.31
CA ILE A 395 20.25 0.98 -38.00
C ILE A 395 21.06 -0.32 -38.26
N ALA A 396 21.17 -1.18 -37.27
CA ALA A 396 21.88 -2.46 -37.39
C ALA A 396 21.28 -3.37 -38.49
N MET A 397 19.95 -3.31 -38.70
CA MET A 397 19.27 -4.08 -39.74
C MET A 397 19.39 -3.44 -41.11
N TYR A 398 19.44 -2.11 -41.24
CA TYR A 398 19.59 -1.45 -42.55
C TYR A 398 21.03 -1.36 -43.06
N LEU A 399 22.03 -1.42 -42.16
CA LEU A 399 23.44 -1.33 -42.51
C LEU A 399 23.88 -2.36 -43.61
N PRO A 400 23.46 -3.65 -43.60
CA PRO A 400 23.75 -4.58 -44.66
C PRO A 400 23.19 -4.18 -46.02
N ILE A 401 21.97 -3.60 -46.03
CA ILE A 401 21.32 -3.18 -47.29
C ILE A 401 22.14 -2.09 -47.97
N PHE A 402 22.66 -1.11 -47.19
CA PHE A 402 23.54 -0.08 -47.71
C PHE A 402 24.89 -0.64 -48.23
N LYS A 403 25.45 -1.68 -47.60
CA LYS A 403 26.67 -2.32 -48.07
C LYS A 403 26.46 -3.10 -49.36
N ILE A 404 25.36 -3.80 -49.49
CA ILE A 404 25.01 -4.53 -50.73
C ILE A 404 24.81 -3.54 -51.90
N GLY A 405 24.13 -2.37 -51.66
CA GLY A 405 23.98 -1.35 -52.66
C GLY A 405 25.28 -0.62 -53.11
N GLN A 406 26.36 -0.76 -52.36
CA GLN A 406 27.71 -0.25 -52.73
C GLN A 406 28.57 -1.30 -53.46
N ALA A 407 28.19 -2.57 -53.42
CA ALA A 407 28.94 -3.67 -54.06
C ALA A 407 28.40 -4.02 -55.44
N VAL A 408 27.28 -3.44 -55.86
CA VAL A 408 26.70 -3.48 -57.19
C VAL A 408 27.08 -2.21 -57.95
#